data_bc8aa49dd72134cecee2fb32ab0e9792
#
_entry.id   bc8aa49dd72134cecee2fb32ab0e9792
#
_cell.length_a   1.000
_cell.length_b   1.000
_cell.length_c   1.000
_cell.angle_alpha   90.00
_cell.angle_beta   90.00
_cell.angle_gamma   90.00
#
_symmetry.space_group_name_H-M   'P 1'
#
loop_
_entity.id
_entity.type
_entity.pdbx_description
1 polymer ?
#
loop_
_entity_poly.entity_id
_entity_poly.type
_entity_poly.pdbx_seq_one_letter_code
_entity_poly.pdbx_strand_id
1 'polypeptide(L)'
;MKEGTHLTLKDGREILLQDDKDIFLSVRSGHETLSSYPFTCPSGGYGGGTLLLSPSEQYLIFSFFSGESEEGFSLYQIEDNRLVPLFDSEYFCGEGASYLFSDDEGILFQSLLGGFGPWYVEDAEQDEEGAPYFQYGEINILDVKSKSLSQHKFRVYPSETWKEEIDGPSYISKITGGDTLHIAMPWGEETLTLPLADTIVFKPE
;
A
#
# COMPACT_ATOMS: atom_id res chain seq x y z
N MET A 1 -8.35 9.57 2.61
CA MET A 1 -9.01 8.78 1.55
C MET A 1 -10.27 8.11 2.11
N LYS A 2 -11.27 7.77 1.26
CA LYS A 2 -12.37 6.88 1.65
C LYS A 2 -11.94 5.45 1.35
N GLU A 3 -12.32 4.51 2.19
CA GLU A 3 -11.90 3.10 2.11
C GLU A 3 -13.09 2.17 2.35
N GLY A 4 -13.07 0.98 1.72
CA GLY A 4 -14.05 -0.08 1.89
C GLY A 4 -14.28 -0.89 0.61
N THR A 5 -15.21 -1.82 0.66
CA THR A 5 -15.64 -2.63 -0.51
C THR A 5 -16.77 -1.96 -1.30
N HIS A 6 -17.35 -0.90 -0.76
CA HIS A 6 -18.42 -0.11 -1.37
C HIS A 6 -18.14 1.38 -1.12
N LEU A 7 -17.90 2.12 -2.18
CA LEU A 7 -17.58 3.55 -2.13
C LEU A 7 -18.61 4.37 -2.91
N THR A 8 -19.07 5.47 -2.33
CA THR A 8 -19.96 6.43 -2.99
C THR A 8 -19.16 7.68 -3.39
N LEU A 9 -19.21 8.03 -4.67
CA LEU A 9 -18.61 9.23 -5.23
C LEU A 9 -19.45 10.47 -4.92
N LYS A 10 -18.86 11.66 -5.03
CA LYS A 10 -19.54 12.95 -4.79
C LYS A 10 -20.74 13.19 -5.72
N ASP A 11 -20.71 12.61 -6.91
CA ASP A 11 -21.79 12.69 -7.90
C ASP A 11 -22.90 11.65 -7.71
N GLY A 12 -22.80 10.80 -6.69
CA GLY A 12 -23.79 9.77 -6.33
C GLY A 12 -23.58 8.44 -7.04
N ARG A 13 -22.58 8.29 -7.92
CA ARG A 13 -22.18 6.97 -8.42
C ARG A 13 -21.53 6.16 -7.32
N GLU A 14 -21.52 4.86 -7.52
CA GLU A 14 -20.97 3.90 -6.57
C GLU A 14 -19.92 3.01 -7.24
N ILE A 15 -18.88 2.67 -6.50
CA ILE A 15 -17.88 1.69 -6.90
C ILE A 15 -17.96 0.54 -5.91
N LEU A 16 -18.12 -0.67 -6.42
CA LEU A 16 -18.27 -1.88 -5.62
C LEU A 16 -17.20 -2.90 -6.00
N LEU A 17 -16.65 -3.53 -4.99
CA LEU A 17 -15.87 -4.75 -5.08
C LEU A 17 -16.82 -5.94 -4.82
N GLN A 18 -16.83 -6.90 -5.72
CA GLN A 18 -17.54 -8.17 -5.59
C GLN A 18 -16.50 -9.28 -5.69
N ASP A 19 -16.39 -10.11 -4.70
CA ASP A 19 -15.33 -11.13 -4.54
C ASP A 19 -15.83 -12.51 -4.11
N ASP A 20 -17.03 -12.89 -4.55
CA ASP A 20 -17.61 -14.21 -4.22
C ASP A 20 -16.86 -15.36 -4.92
N LYS A 21 -17.11 -15.55 -6.23
CA LYS A 21 -16.48 -16.60 -7.06
C LYS A 21 -15.46 -16.04 -8.03
N ASP A 22 -15.80 -14.90 -8.59
CA ASP A 22 -14.94 -14.11 -9.49
C ASP A 22 -14.87 -12.71 -8.91
N ILE A 23 -13.71 -12.07 -9.04
CA ILE A 23 -13.46 -10.74 -8.50
C ILE A 23 -13.84 -9.72 -9.56
N PHE A 24 -14.74 -8.81 -9.22
CA PHE A 24 -15.17 -7.74 -10.10
C PHE A 24 -15.17 -6.39 -9.40
N LEU A 25 -14.70 -5.38 -10.12
CA LEU A 25 -14.95 -3.98 -9.80
C LEU A 25 -16.08 -3.47 -10.67
N SER A 26 -17.10 -2.86 -10.10
CA SER A 26 -18.22 -2.31 -10.86
C SER A 26 -18.48 -0.86 -10.51
N VAL A 27 -18.83 -0.07 -11.54
CA VAL A 27 -19.33 1.31 -11.38
C VAL A 27 -20.83 1.26 -11.58
N ARG A 28 -21.59 1.85 -10.65
CA ARG A 28 -23.06 1.86 -10.66
C ARG A 28 -23.63 3.26 -10.52
N SER A 29 -24.87 3.42 -11.01
CA SER A 29 -25.72 4.58 -10.74
C SER A 29 -27.10 4.06 -10.32
N GLY A 30 -27.41 4.17 -9.04
CA GLY A 30 -28.58 3.53 -8.44
C GLY A 30 -28.56 2.00 -8.65
N HIS A 31 -29.56 1.47 -9.35
CA HIS A 31 -29.66 0.02 -9.64
C HIS A 31 -28.96 -0.40 -10.95
N GLU A 32 -28.47 0.55 -11.74
CA GLU A 32 -27.85 0.27 -13.04
C GLU A 32 -26.33 0.09 -12.89
N THR A 33 -25.82 -1.04 -13.42
CA THR A 33 -24.38 -1.24 -13.58
C THR A 33 -23.92 -0.58 -14.87
N LEU A 34 -23.13 0.48 -14.76
CA LEU A 34 -22.60 1.25 -15.88
C LEU A 34 -21.41 0.54 -16.54
N SER A 35 -20.56 -0.08 -15.72
CA SER A 35 -19.40 -0.85 -16.18
C SER A 35 -18.99 -1.88 -15.13
N SER A 36 -18.32 -2.95 -15.59
CA SER A 36 -17.79 -4.00 -14.73
C SER A 36 -16.44 -4.49 -15.26
N TYR A 37 -15.48 -4.69 -14.35
CA TYR A 37 -14.11 -5.06 -14.65
C TYR A 37 -13.76 -6.33 -13.89
N PRO A 38 -13.49 -7.44 -14.59
CA PRO A 38 -12.94 -8.63 -13.96
C PRO A 38 -11.50 -8.33 -13.48
N PHE A 39 -11.17 -8.82 -12.30
CA PHE A 39 -9.81 -8.78 -11.77
C PHE A 39 -9.27 -10.21 -11.68
N THR A 40 -8.04 -10.38 -12.12
CA THR A 40 -7.32 -11.64 -12.00
C THR A 40 -6.05 -11.38 -11.19
N CYS A 41 -5.92 -12.07 -10.07
CA CYS A 41 -4.71 -11.96 -9.23
C CYS A 41 -3.46 -12.36 -9.98
N PRO A 42 -2.39 -11.55 -9.97
CA PRO A 42 -1.17 -11.82 -10.71
C PRO A 42 -0.52 -13.17 -10.37
N SER A 43 -0.52 -13.57 -9.11
CA SER A 43 0.09 -14.82 -8.63
C SER A 43 -0.89 -15.98 -8.46
N GLY A 44 -2.16 -15.78 -8.80
CA GLY A 44 -3.20 -16.81 -8.70
C GLY A 44 -3.80 -17.03 -7.32
N GLY A 45 -3.24 -16.43 -6.26
CA GLY A 45 -3.79 -16.42 -4.91
C GLY A 45 -4.54 -15.12 -4.63
N TYR A 46 -5.73 -15.19 -4.05
CA TYR A 46 -6.48 -14.02 -3.57
C TYR A 46 -7.07 -14.30 -2.22
N GLY A 47 -6.66 -13.55 -1.23
CA GLY A 47 -7.15 -13.64 0.15
C GLY A 47 -8.20 -12.58 0.49
N GLY A 48 -8.30 -11.53 -0.30
CA GLY A 48 -9.24 -10.42 -0.11
C GLY A 48 -8.71 -9.10 -0.67
N GLY A 49 -9.50 -8.05 -0.55
CA GLY A 49 -9.08 -6.72 -0.99
C GLY A 49 -9.98 -5.59 -0.50
N THR A 50 -9.52 -4.38 -0.70
CA THR A 50 -10.24 -3.16 -0.35
C THR A 50 -10.06 -2.11 -1.43
N LEU A 51 -11.01 -1.20 -1.54
CA LEU A 51 -10.99 -0.05 -2.43
C LEU A 51 -10.62 1.19 -1.64
N LEU A 52 -9.73 2.02 -2.19
CA LEU A 52 -9.38 3.31 -1.62
C LEU A 52 -9.56 4.39 -2.69
N LEU A 53 -10.27 5.45 -2.32
CA LEU A 53 -10.59 6.56 -3.23
C LEU A 53 -9.66 7.73 -2.93
N SER A 54 -9.03 8.29 -3.97
CA SER A 54 -8.21 9.49 -3.83
C SER A 54 -9.03 10.69 -3.34
N PRO A 55 -8.39 11.71 -2.72
CA PRO A 55 -9.10 12.89 -2.20
C PRO A 55 -9.93 13.64 -3.25
N SER A 56 -9.44 13.72 -4.49
CA SER A 56 -10.17 14.36 -5.62
C SER A 56 -11.26 13.47 -6.19
N GLU A 57 -11.25 12.17 -5.89
CA GLU A 57 -12.06 11.13 -6.51
C GLU A 57 -11.74 10.88 -7.99
N GLN A 58 -10.53 11.26 -8.43
CA GLN A 58 -10.06 10.98 -9.79
C GLN A 58 -9.44 9.59 -9.92
N TYR A 59 -8.94 9.02 -8.81
CA TYR A 59 -8.26 7.74 -8.79
C TYR A 59 -8.87 6.78 -7.79
N LEU A 60 -8.87 5.51 -8.17
CA LEU A 60 -9.24 4.38 -7.34
C LEU A 60 -8.04 3.45 -7.21
N ILE A 61 -7.69 3.12 -5.98
CA ILE A 61 -6.77 2.03 -5.68
C ILE A 61 -7.61 0.81 -5.31
N PHE A 62 -7.32 -0.31 -5.90
CA PHE A 62 -7.75 -1.62 -5.43
C PHE A 62 -6.53 -2.30 -4.79
N SER A 63 -6.50 -2.35 -3.47
CA SER A 63 -5.50 -3.07 -2.70
C SER A 63 -5.97 -4.50 -2.50
N PHE A 64 -5.09 -5.48 -2.71
CA PHE A 64 -5.42 -6.90 -2.60
C PHE A 64 -4.26 -7.66 -1.93
N PHE A 65 -4.59 -8.77 -1.28
CA PHE A 65 -3.61 -9.63 -0.61
C PHE A 65 -3.82 -11.11 -0.93
N SER A 66 -2.75 -11.89 -0.86
CA SER A 66 -2.77 -13.34 -1.16
C SER A 66 -3.15 -14.21 0.03
N GLY A 67 -3.10 -13.68 1.24
CA GLY A 67 -3.26 -14.46 2.47
C GLY A 67 -1.95 -15.07 3.00
N GLU A 68 -0.81 -14.80 2.36
CA GLU A 68 0.54 -15.27 2.72
C GLU A 68 1.52 -14.11 2.92
N SER A 69 1.07 -13.02 3.56
CA SER A 69 1.89 -11.82 3.79
C SER A 69 2.42 -11.17 2.50
N GLU A 70 1.61 -11.21 1.47
CA GLU A 70 1.88 -10.55 0.19
C GLU A 70 0.73 -9.63 -0.17
N GLU A 71 1.03 -8.39 -0.46
CA GLU A 71 0.06 -7.39 -0.88
C GLU A 71 0.42 -6.81 -2.25
N GLY A 72 -0.61 -6.43 -3.00
CA GLY A 72 -0.48 -5.76 -4.27
C GLY A 72 -1.55 -4.71 -4.45
N PHE A 73 -1.45 -3.93 -5.52
CA PHE A 73 -2.49 -2.97 -5.84
C PHE A 73 -2.63 -2.74 -7.34
N SER A 74 -3.85 -2.37 -7.72
CA SER A 74 -4.17 -1.82 -9.03
C SER A 74 -4.62 -0.38 -8.88
N LEU A 75 -4.15 0.49 -9.76
CA LEU A 75 -4.54 1.90 -9.83
C LEU A 75 -5.40 2.13 -11.06
N TYR A 76 -6.56 2.74 -10.87
CA TYR A 76 -7.49 3.11 -11.94
C TYR A 76 -7.73 4.62 -11.93
N GLN A 77 -7.87 5.21 -13.10
CA GLN A 77 -8.48 6.52 -13.26
C GLN A 77 -9.98 6.37 -13.35
N ILE A 78 -10.73 7.20 -12.64
CA ILE A 78 -12.19 7.24 -12.68
C ILE A 78 -12.57 8.23 -13.78
N GLU A 79 -13.11 7.71 -14.87
CA GLU A 79 -13.74 8.51 -15.93
C GLU A 79 -15.25 8.33 -15.83
N ASP A 80 -16.02 9.19 -16.48
CA ASP A 80 -17.49 9.24 -16.41
C ASP A 80 -18.18 7.96 -15.84
N ASN A 81 -18.28 6.91 -16.64
CA ASN A 81 -18.95 5.67 -16.26
C ASN A 81 -18.03 4.45 -16.23
N ARG A 82 -16.72 4.66 -16.19
CA ARG A 82 -15.74 3.56 -16.28
C ARG A 82 -14.49 3.80 -15.44
N LEU A 83 -13.82 2.69 -15.13
CA LEU A 83 -12.48 2.67 -14.58
C LEU A 83 -11.49 2.42 -15.71
N VAL A 84 -10.48 3.28 -15.83
CA VAL A 84 -9.40 3.11 -16.79
C VAL A 84 -8.18 2.61 -16.05
N PRO A 85 -7.69 1.38 -16.33
CA PRO A 85 -6.52 0.85 -15.64
C PRO A 85 -5.29 1.68 -15.99
N LEU A 86 -4.55 2.11 -14.99
CA LEU A 86 -3.32 2.87 -15.12
C LEU A 86 -2.10 2.02 -14.80
N PHE A 87 -2.18 1.24 -13.71
CA PHE A 87 -1.07 0.46 -13.19
C PHE A 87 -1.60 -0.77 -12.44
N ASP A 88 -0.91 -1.90 -12.60
CA ASP A 88 -1.09 -3.11 -11.82
C ASP A 88 0.28 -3.50 -11.26
N SER A 89 0.37 -3.67 -9.95
CA SER A 89 1.57 -4.16 -9.31
C SER A 89 1.62 -5.69 -9.35
N GLU A 90 2.81 -6.23 -9.21
CA GLU A 90 3.00 -7.57 -8.68
C GLU A 90 2.74 -7.58 -7.17
N TYR A 91 2.78 -8.75 -6.52
CA TYR A 91 2.75 -8.81 -5.07
C TYR A 91 4.07 -8.32 -4.47
N PHE A 92 3.96 -7.58 -3.37
CA PHE A 92 5.05 -7.15 -2.52
C PHE A 92 5.04 -7.98 -1.24
N CYS A 93 6.21 -8.23 -0.69
CA CYS A 93 6.32 -8.89 0.61
C CYS A 93 6.01 -7.89 1.73
N GLY A 94 4.96 -8.16 2.50
CA GLY A 94 4.53 -7.34 3.63
C GLY A 94 3.04 -7.40 3.86
N GLU A 95 2.61 -6.84 4.96
CA GLU A 95 1.22 -6.76 5.38
C GLU A 95 0.85 -5.31 5.71
N GLY A 96 -0.45 -5.05 5.74
CA GLY A 96 -0.97 -3.79 6.22
C GLY A 96 -0.60 -2.61 5.34
N ALA A 97 -0.75 -2.75 4.03
CA ALA A 97 -0.47 -1.69 3.08
C ALA A 97 -1.21 -0.40 3.42
N SER A 98 -0.49 0.70 3.50
CA SER A 98 -1.06 2.03 3.59
C SER A 98 -0.73 2.84 2.35
N TYR A 99 -1.63 3.75 1.98
CA TYR A 99 -1.52 4.53 0.76
C TYR A 99 -1.69 6.01 1.02
N LEU A 100 -0.90 6.82 0.33
CA LEU A 100 -0.99 8.28 0.37
C LEU A 100 -0.74 8.84 -1.02
N PHE A 101 -1.61 9.75 -1.48
CA PHE A 101 -1.33 10.56 -2.66
C PHE A 101 -0.60 11.85 -2.28
N SER A 102 0.29 12.35 -3.16
CA SER A 102 0.75 13.73 -3.11
C SER A 102 -0.42 14.71 -3.28
N ASP A 103 -0.23 15.98 -2.91
CA ASP A 103 -1.29 16.99 -2.95
C ASP A 103 -1.90 17.19 -4.36
N ASP A 104 -1.08 17.02 -5.40
CA ASP A 104 -1.51 17.07 -6.80
C ASP A 104 -1.95 15.72 -7.38
N GLU A 105 -1.94 14.67 -6.53
CA GLU A 105 -2.21 13.28 -6.90
C GLU A 105 -1.34 12.72 -8.03
N GLY A 106 -0.21 13.36 -8.31
CA GLY A 106 0.75 12.92 -9.32
C GLY A 106 1.63 11.77 -8.86
N ILE A 107 1.75 11.58 -7.54
CA ILE A 107 2.56 10.51 -6.93
C ILE A 107 1.70 9.75 -5.94
N LEU A 108 1.75 8.41 -6.03
CA LEU A 108 1.17 7.50 -5.05
C LEU A 108 2.28 6.83 -4.26
N PHE A 109 2.22 6.97 -2.96
CA PHE A 109 3.07 6.30 -1.99
C PHE A 109 2.33 5.10 -1.41
N GLN A 110 3.01 3.98 -1.31
CA GLN A 110 2.56 2.80 -0.57
C GLN A 110 3.63 2.47 0.48
N SER A 111 3.23 2.17 1.70
CA SER A 111 4.13 1.56 2.69
C SER A 111 3.59 0.21 3.13
N LEU A 112 4.48 -0.73 3.30
CA LEU A 112 4.23 -2.10 3.72
C LEU A 112 5.14 -2.42 4.89
N LEU A 113 4.61 -3.04 5.92
CA LEU A 113 5.41 -3.59 7.01
C LEU A 113 5.59 -5.07 6.74
N GLY A 114 6.83 -5.50 6.57
CA GLY A 114 7.19 -6.90 6.48
C GLY A 114 7.24 -7.57 7.85
N GLY A 115 7.06 -8.88 7.87
CA GLY A 115 7.20 -9.66 9.08
C GLY A 115 8.65 -9.75 9.59
N PHE A 116 8.83 -10.39 10.73
CA PHE A 116 10.14 -10.84 11.18
C PHE A 116 10.51 -12.12 10.42
N GLY A 117 11.65 -12.12 9.73
CA GLY A 117 12.09 -13.35 9.10
C GLY A 117 13.39 -13.23 8.30
N PRO A 118 14.25 -14.24 8.37
CA PRO A 118 15.50 -14.30 7.61
C PRO A 118 15.28 -14.52 6.11
N TRP A 119 14.07 -14.86 5.68
CA TRP A 119 13.77 -15.28 4.31
C TRP A 119 13.96 -14.20 3.25
N TYR A 120 14.02 -12.94 3.66
CA TYR A 120 14.03 -11.81 2.74
C TYR A 120 15.29 -10.96 2.82
N VAL A 121 16.22 -11.27 3.71
CA VAL A 121 17.50 -10.57 3.86
C VAL A 121 18.59 -11.60 4.08
N GLU A 122 19.35 -11.90 3.02
CA GLU A 122 20.42 -12.91 3.04
C GLU A 122 21.49 -12.68 4.13
N ASP A 123 21.67 -11.43 4.59
CA ASP A 123 22.67 -11.04 5.58
C ASP A 123 22.03 -10.50 6.88
N ALA A 124 20.86 -11.00 7.30
CA ALA A 124 20.25 -10.57 8.55
C ALA A 124 21.13 -10.94 9.75
N GLU A 125 21.52 -9.95 10.56
CA GLU A 125 22.07 -10.21 11.87
C GLU A 125 21.05 -10.98 12.69
N GLN A 126 21.48 -12.10 13.30
CA GLN A 126 20.66 -12.96 14.12
C GLN A 126 21.08 -12.88 15.58
N ASP A 127 20.14 -13.04 16.48
CA ASP A 127 20.41 -13.20 17.90
C ASP A 127 20.96 -14.62 18.21
N GLU A 128 21.19 -14.89 19.50
CA GLU A 128 21.69 -16.20 19.96
C GLU A 128 20.73 -17.35 19.67
N GLU A 129 19.45 -17.05 19.44
CA GLU A 129 18.38 -18.00 19.10
C GLU A 129 18.15 -18.13 17.60
N GLY A 130 18.84 -17.32 16.79
CA GLY A 130 18.74 -17.30 15.34
C GLY A 130 17.59 -16.44 14.80
N ALA A 131 16.98 -15.60 15.64
CA ALA A 131 15.96 -14.67 15.24
C ALA A 131 16.58 -13.37 14.65
N PRO A 132 15.98 -12.77 13.63
CA PRO A 132 16.49 -11.53 13.07
C PRO A 132 16.34 -10.35 14.04
N TYR A 133 17.36 -9.48 14.10
CA TYR A 133 17.37 -8.30 14.95
C TYR A 133 16.54 -7.13 14.43
N PHE A 134 15.87 -7.27 13.29
CA PHE A 134 15.13 -6.14 12.73
C PHE A 134 13.86 -6.60 12.01
N GLN A 135 12.89 -5.73 12.01
CA GLN A 135 11.74 -5.81 11.13
C GLN A 135 12.06 -5.09 9.82
N TYR A 136 11.55 -5.56 8.71
CA TYR A 136 11.74 -4.91 7.42
C TYR A 136 10.39 -4.53 6.83
N GLY A 137 10.45 -3.67 5.83
CA GLY A 137 9.30 -3.28 5.03
C GLY A 137 9.75 -2.56 3.77
N GLU A 138 8.77 -2.05 3.05
CA GLU A 138 8.98 -1.36 1.79
C GLU A 138 8.19 -0.05 1.73
N ILE A 139 8.79 0.94 1.08
CA ILE A 139 8.11 2.13 0.61
C ILE A 139 8.17 2.11 -0.90
N ASN A 140 7.01 2.04 -1.52
CA ASN A 140 6.86 2.04 -2.96
C ASN A 140 6.33 3.41 -3.41
N ILE A 141 6.95 3.97 -4.45
CA ILE A 141 6.62 5.29 -4.99
C ILE A 141 6.26 5.12 -6.46
N LEU A 142 4.99 5.35 -6.79
CA LEU A 142 4.48 5.30 -8.16
C LEU A 142 4.27 6.73 -8.68
N ASP A 143 4.99 7.10 -9.72
CA ASP A 143 4.64 8.26 -10.55
C ASP A 143 3.44 7.87 -11.43
N VAL A 144 2.29 8.50 -11.18
CA VAL A 144 1.02 8.16 -11.81
C VAL A 144 1.04 8.42 -13.33
N LYS A 145 1.74 9.46 -13.76
CA LYS A 145 1.79 9.86 -15.16
C LYS A 145 2.71 8.97 -15.99
N SER A 146 3.91 8.73 -15.51
CA SER A 146 4.90 7.89 -16.21
C SER A 146 4.67 6.40 -15.96
N LYS A 147 3.86 6.04 -14.96
CA LYS A 147 3.62 4.67 -14.49
C LYS A 147 4.91 3.99 -14.01
N SER A 148 5.86 4.77 -13.53
CA SER A 148 7.15 4.30 -13.04
C SER A 148 7.06 4.05 -11.55
N LEU A 149 7.37 2.82 -11.14
CA LEU A 149 7.42 2.39 -9.74
C LEU A 149 8.88 2.34 -9.28
N SER A 150 9.18 2.98 -8.16
CA SER A 150 10.43 2.77 -7.42
C SER A 150 10.14 2.12 -6.08
N GLN A 151 11.02 1.19 -5.68
CA GLN A 151 10.90 0.40 -4.46
C GLN A 151 12.08 0.70 -3.55
N HIS A 152 11.78 1.01 -2.29
CA HIS A 152 12.77 1.36 -1.28
C HIS A 152 12.57 0.47 -0.06
N LYS A 153 13.56 -0.35 0.26
CA LYS A 153 13.50 -1.23 1.43
C LYS A 153 13.85 -0.46 2.69
N PHE A 154 13.18 -0.74 3.77
CA PHE A 154 13.56 -0.22 5.08
C PHE A 154 13.74 -1.33 6.11
N ARG A 155 14.55 -1.04 7.12
CA ARG A 155 14.82 -1.87 8.28
C ARG A 155 14.50 -1.09 9.54
N VAL A 156 13.81 -1.73 10.47
CA VAL A 156 13.50 -1.17 11.78
C VAL A 156 14.22 -2.01 12.81
N TYR A 157 15.19 -1.41 13.50
CA TYR A 157 15.89 -2.10 14.60
C TYR A 157 15.07 -1.91 15.87
N PRO A 158 14.69 -2.98 16.59
CA PRO A 158 14.06 -2.85 17.88
C PRO A 158 15.02 -2.19 18.87
N SER A 159 14.50 -1.31 19.73
CA SER A 159 15.23 -0.85 20.89
C SER A 159 15.21 -1.91 21.99
N GLU A 160 16.07 -1.77 23.03
CA GLU A 160 16.00 -2.67 24.18
C GLU A 160 14.65 -2.68 24.90
N THR A 161 13.89 -1.59 24.76
CA THR A 161 12.54 -1.44 25.32
C THR A 161 11.44 -2.01 24.41
N TRP A 162 11.72 -2.32 23.15
CA TRP A 162 10.75 -2.74 22.12
C TRP A 162 11.00 -4.16 21.60
N LYS A 163 11.72 -5.00 22.35
CA LYS A 163 12.09 -6.36 21.92
C LYS A 163 10.90 -7.31 21.73
N GLU A 164 9.74 -7.01 22.27
CA GLU A 164 8.63 -7.95 22.30
C GLU A 164 7.41 -7.58 21.46
N GLU A 165 7.25 -6.31 21.02
CA GLU A 165 6.06 -5.88 20.28
C GLU A 165 6.35 -4.70 19.35
N ILE A 166 6.91 -4.93 18.17
CA ILE A 166 6.72 -3.99 17.07
C ILE A 166 5.42 -4.39 16.33
N ASP A 167 4.34 -4.47 17.06
CA ASP A 167 2.99 -4.66 16.54
C ASP A 167 2.33 -3.31 16.25
N GLY A 168 2.90 -2.57 15.32
CA GLY A 168 2.26 -1.35 14.87
C GLY A 168 2.62 -1.07 13.41
N PRO A 169 1.64 -0.82 12.56
CA PRO A 169 1.91 -0.54 11.16
C PRO A 169 2.72 0.75 11.06
N SER A 170 3.91 0.64 10.45
CA SER A 170 4.56 1.81 9.88
C SER A 170 3.71 2.27 8.71
N TYR A 171 3.15 3.47 8.77
CA TYR A 171 2.39 4.01 7.66
C TYR A 171 2.82 5.44 7.36
N ILE A 172 2.76 5.80 6.09
CA ILE A 172 2.99 7.17 5.65
C ILE A 172 1.78 8.00 6.05
N SER A 173 1.95 8.91 7.00
CA SER A 173 0.87 9.71 7.55
C SER A 173 0.55 10.95 6.72
N LYS A 174 1.58 11.59 6.16
CA LYS A 174 1.47 12.81 5.35
C LYS A 174 2.75 13.08 4.56
N ILE A 175 2.66 13.99 3.59
CA ILE A 175 3.79 14.63 2.93
C ILE A 175 3.76 16.13 3.21
N THR A 176 4.92 16.73 3.44
CA THR A 176 5.05 18.19 3.62
C THR A 176 6.13 18.74 2.71
N GLY A 177 5.96 19.99 2.25
CA GLY A 177 6.90 20.64 1.34
C GLY A 177 7.04 19.99 -0.04
N GLY A 178 6.28 18.94 -0.31
CA GLY A 178 6.33 18.17 -1.55
C GLY A 178 7.44 17.12 -1.58
N ASP A 179 8.33 17.07 -0.60
CA ASP A 179 9.51 16.20 -0.58
C ASP A 179 9.76 15.50 0.76
N THR A 180 9.02 15.82 1.81
CA THR A 180 9.23 15.24 3.14
C THR A 180 8.07 14.32 3.50
N LEU A 181 8.35 13.01 3.56
CA LEU A 181 7.43 11.97 4.03
C LEU A 181 7.48 11.88 5.54
N HIS A 182 6.33 11.85 6.18
CA HIS A 182 6.17 11.58 7.59
C HIS A 182 5.65 10.16 7.79
N ILE A 183 6.38 9.38 8.54
CA ILE A 183 6.09 7.97 8.79
C ILE A 183 5.73 7.81 10.25
N ALA A 184 4.54 7.31 10.52
CA ALA A 184 4.16 6.96 11.86
C ALA A 184 4.80 5.63 12.24
N MET A 185 5.63 5.65 13.26
CA MET A 185 6.32 4.50 13.83
C MET A 185 5.78 4.24 15.24
N PRO A 186 5.94 3.04 15.81
CA PRO A 186 5.48 2.74 17.17
C PRO A 186 6.05 3.66 18.25
N TRP A 187 7.25 4.22 18.04
CA TRP A 187 7.90 5.14 18.98
C TRP A 187 7.68 6.62 18.68
N GLY A 188 6.98 6.96 17.60
CA GLY A 188 6.71 8.35 17.21
C GLY A 188 6.76 8.57 15.71
N GLU A 189 6.90 9.83 15.29
CA GLU A 189 6.97 10.19 13.87
C GLU A 189 8.42 10.28 13.41
N GLU A 190 8.74 9.58 12.35
CA GLU A 190 10.00 9.68 11.61
C GLU A 190 9.79 10.48 10.32
N THR A 191 10.85 11.06 9.78
CA THR A 191 10.79 11.82 8.53
C THR A 191 11.83 11.35 7.53
N LEU A 192 11.42 11.24 6.27
CA LEU A 192 12.29 10.92 5.14
C LEU A 192 12.18 12.01 4.08
N THR A 193 13.30 12.38 3.49
CA THR A 193 13.33 13.37 2.41
C THR A 193 13.52 12.68 1.06
N LEU A 194 12.74 13.08 0.06
CA LEU A 194 12.86 12.58 -1.31
C LEU A 194 14.06 13.22 -2.03
N PRO A 195 14.77 12.50 -2.93
CA PRO A 195 14.56 11.08 -3.24
C PRO A 195 15.04 10.17 -2.11
N LEU A 196 14.36 9.05 -1.92
CA LEU A 196 14.72 8.09 -0.89
C LEU A 196 15.99 7.31 -1.28
N ALA A 197 16.74 6.88 -0.27
CA ALA A 197 17.81 5.90 -0.45
C ALA A 197 17.24 4.52 -0.80
N ASP A 198 18.04 3.67 -1.45
CA ASP A 198 17.65 2.29 -1.77
C ASP A 198 17.34 1.48 -0.50
N THR A 199 18.09 1.75 0.55
CA THR A 199 17.87 1.14 1.88
C THR A 199 17.77 2.23 2.94
N ILE A 200 16.72 2.18 3.72
CA ILE A 200 16.41 3.10 4.81
C ILE A 200 16.54 2.34 6.12
N VAL A 201 17.11 2.98 7.14
CA VAL A 201 17.31 2.36 8.45
C VAL A 201 16.68 3.23 9.52
N PHE A 202 15.72 2.66 10.25
CA PHE A 202 15.13 3.27 11.43
C PHE A 202 15.72 2.64 12.69
N LYS A 203 16.22 3.48 13.58
CA LYS A 203 16.78 3.09 14.88
C LYS A 203 16.12 3.95 15.95
N PRO A 204 15.16 3.43 16.71
CA PRO A 204 14.60 4.14 17.84
C PRO A 204 15.71 4.40 18.88
N GLU A 205 15.73 5.59 19.48
CA GLU A 205 16.65 5.98 20.54
C GLU A 205 16.38 5.23 21.86
#